data_266523134214e80df3bc92453302e41a
#
_entry.id   266523134214e80df3bc92453302e41a
#
_cell.length_a   1.000
_cell.length_b   1.000
_cell.length_c   1.000
_cell.angle_alpha   90.00
_cell.angle_beta   90.00
_cell.angle_gamma   90.00
#
_symmetry.space_group_name_H-M   'P 1'
#
loop_
_entity.id
_entity.type
_entity.pdbx_description
1 polymer ?
#
loop_
_entity_poly.entity_id
_entity_poly.type
_entity_poly.pdbx_seq_one_letter_code
_entity_poly.pdbx_strand_id
1 'polypeptide(L)'
;MSSKVVWCVMLAAALVGYLRPSSNRSTPNTRTAAMAQATDKALATVIERSPDGHFYVNALVNDNLIRFLVDTGASSIALTQADAQAAGIPVNPADVEIVARGASGDVRGARVDIHHIAIGQKEAWDLPSVVITDDMDVSLLGQSYLSQIASVSIMNDKMILE
;
A
#
# COMPACT_ATOMS: atom_id res chain seq x y z
N MET A 1 -35.07 24.46 62.22
CA MET A 1 -34.98 25.22 60.99
C MET A 1 -34.44 24.23 59.94
N SER A 2 -35.01 23.80 58.95
CA SER A 2 -36.30 23.84 58.30
C SER A 2 -36.27 22.74 57.26
N SER A 3 -37.02 21.68 57.54
CA SER A 3 -37.11 20.46 56.75
C SER A 3 -37.85 20.62 55.38
N LYS A 4 -37.91 21.84 54.85
CA LYS A 4 -38.72 22.16 53.65
C LYS A 4 -37.92 22.49 52.38
N VAL A 5 -36.60 22.47 52.46
CA VAL A 5 -35.75 22.79 51.28
C VAL A 5 -35.27 21.54 50.53
N VAL A 6 -35.41 20.37 51.16
CA VAL A 6 -34.89 19.11 50.55
C VAL A 6 -35.88 18.46 49.56
N TRP A 7 -37.14 18.88 49.54
CA TRP A 7 -38.18 18.27 48.70
C TRP A 7 -38.34 18.90 47.30
N CYS A 8 -37.78 20.10 47.07
CA CYS A 8 -37.86 20.73 45.73
C CYS A 8 -36.79 20.32 44.73
N VAL A 9 -35.72 19.64 45.18
CA VAL A 9 -34.61 19.23 44.29
C VAL A 9 -34.84 17.85 43.67
N MET A 10 -35.74 17.04 44.20
CA MET A 10 -36.00 15.66 43.73
C MET A 10 -37.02 15.57 42.60
N LEU A 11 -37.71 16.65 42.22
CA LEU A 11 -38.76 16.64 41.17
C LEU A 11 -38.27 17.17 39.82
N ALA A 12 -37.05 17.72 39.73
CA ALA A 12 -36.49 18.21 38.45
C ALA A 12 -35.67 17.16 37.69
N ALA A 13 -35.36 16.01 38.30
CA ALA A 13 -34.52 14.98 37.66
C ALA A 13 -35.31 13.94 36.83
N ALA A 14 -36.64 13.96 36.88
CA ALA A 14 -37.46 12.94 36.18
C ALA A 14 -37.98 13.35 34.80
N LEU A 15 -37.69 14.56 34.31
CA LEU A 15 -38.24 15.04 33.02
C LEU A 15 -37.21 15.24 31.92
N VAL A 16 -35.93 14.94 32.14
CA VAL A 16 -34.87 15.04 31.11
C VAL A 16 -34.60 13.71 30.40
N GLY A 17 -35.25 12.63 30.78
CA GLY A 17 -35.04 11.27 30.26
C GLY A 17 -35.82 10.90 28.99
N TYR A 18 -36.62 11.77 28.38
CA TYR A 18 -37.57 11.36 27.30
C TYR A 18 -37.30 11.91 25.90
N LEU A 19 -36.18 12.57 25.67
CA LEU A 19 -35.79 13.00 24.32
C LEU A 19 -34.39 12.47 23.98
N ARG A 20 -34.27 11.14 23.88
CA ARG A 20 -33.17 10.54 23.09
C ARG A 20 -33.61 10.61 21.63
N PRO A 21 -32.89 11.35 20.75
CA PRO A 21 -33.06 11.17 19.35
C PRO A 21 -32.66 9.70 19.05
N SER A 22 -33.58 8.92 18.52
CA SER A 22 -33.29 7.61 18.01
C SER A 22 -32.30 7.85 16.83
N SER A 23 -31.01 7.61 17.07
CA SER A 23 -30.05 7.49 16.00
C SER A 23 -30.45 6.29 15.20
N ASN A 24 -31.14 6.54 14.11
CA ASN A 24 -31.41 5.57 13.08
C ASN A 24 -30.05 5.18 12.46
N ARG A 25 -29.33 4.27 13.12
CA ARG A 25 -28.19 3.58 12.54
C ARG A 25 -28.80 2.69 11.45
N SER A 26 -28.85 3.21 10.24
CA SER A 26 -29.08 2.42 9.06
C SER A 26 -28.00 1.33 9.05
N THR A 27 -28.34 0.12 9.47
CA THR A 27 -27.47 -1.04 9.26
C THR A 27 -27.26 -1.14 7.76
N PRO A 28 -25.99 -1.14 7.28
CA PRO A 28 -25.76 -1.29 5.86
C PRO A 28 -26.43 -2.59 5.41
N ASN A 29 -27.21 -2.50 4.33
CA ASN A 29 -27.93 -3.63 3.78
C ASN A 29 -26.89 -4.73 3.47
N THR A 30 -27.07 -5.92 4.04
CA THR A 30 -26.16 -7.07 3.89
C THR A 30 -25.83 -7.35 2.42
N ARG A 31 -26.77 -7.04 1.50
CA ARG A 31 -26.56 -7.18 0.07
C ARG A 31 -25.58 -6.17 -0.50
N THR A 32 -25.61 -4.91 -0.02
CA THR A 32 -24.68 -3.86 -0.45
C THR A 32 -23.26 -4.15 0.07
N ALA A 33 -23.14 -4.61 1.33
CA ALA A 33 -21.85 -5.02 1.90
C ALA A 33 -21.27 -6.24 1.16
N ALA A 34 -22.09 -7.24 0.83
CA ALA A 34 -21.66 -8.41 0.07
C ALA A 34 -21.22 -8.06 -1.36
N MET A 35 -21.90 -7.13 -2.02
CA MET A 35 -21.51 -6.64 -3.34
C MET A 35 -20.21 -5.85 -3.32
N ALA A 36 -20.00 -4.98 -2.30
CA ALA A 36 -18.75 -4.26 -2.13
C ALA A 36 -17.57 -5.22 -1.90
N GLN A 37 -17.72 -6.20 -1.01
CA GLN A 37 -16.69 -7.22 -0.76
C GLN A 37 -16.40 -8.09 -2.00
N ALA A 38 -17.43 -8.39 -2.83
CA ALA A 38 -17.24 -9.13 -4.07
C ALA A 38 -16.47 -8.31 -5.12
N THR A 39 -16.69 -6.99 -5.16
CA THR A 39 -15.99 -6.06 -6.05
C THR A 39 -14.54 -5.93 -5.64
N ASP A 40 -14.23 -5.73 -4.35
CA ASP A 40 -12.87 -5.64 -3.83
C ASP A 40 -12.08 -6.92 -4.12
N LYS A 41 -12.70 -8.09 -3.90
CA LYS A 41 -12.08 -9.38 -4.21
C LYS A 41 -11.83 -9.59 -5.72
N ALA A 42 -12.68 -9.05 -6.58
CA ALA A 42 -12.51 -9.11 -8.03
C ALA A 42 -11.36 -8.21 -8.53
N LEU A 43 -10.99 -7.19 -7.76
CA LEU A 43 -9.90 -6.26 -8.05
C LEU A 43 -8.57 -6.65 -7.39
N ALA A 44 -8.57 -7.67 -6.52
CA ALA A 44 -7.38 -8.14 -5.86
C ALA A 44 -6.37 -8.75 -6.84
N THR A 45 -5.10 -8.35 -6.72
CA THR A 45 -4.02 -9.04 -7.44
C THR A 45 -3.45 -10.13 -6.54
N VAL A 46 -3.52 -11.37 -7.00
CA VAL A 46 -3.01 -12.55 -6.27
C VAL A 46 -1.68 -12.97 -6.89
N ILE A 47 -0.65 -13.06 -6.06
CA ILE A 47 0.70 -13.46 -6.45
C ILE A 47 1.02 -14.76 -5.72
N GLU A 48 1.29 -15.83 -6.45
CA GLU A 48 1.69 -17.12 -5.87
C GLU A 48 3.15 -17.06 -5.42
N ARG A 49 3.47 -17.77 -4.31
CA ARG A 49 4.85 -17.90 -3.84
C ARG A 49 5.65 -18.76 -4.82
N SER A 50 6.79 -18.26 -5.26
CA SER A 50 7.73 -19.02 -6.10
C SER A 50 8.45 -20.11 -5.32
N PRO A 51 9.01 -21.15 -5.99
CA PRO A 51 9.72 -22.25 -5.32
C PRO A 51 10.92 -21.81 -4.47
N ASP A 52 11.51 -20.65 -4.76
CA ASP A 52 12.59 -20.03 -3.99
C ASP A 52 12.11 -19.30 -2.73
N GLY A 53 10.80 -19.32 -2.46
CA GLY A 53 10.18 -18.72 -1.29
C GLY A 53 9.78 -17.25 -1.47
N HIS A 54 10.04 -16.64 -2.63
CA HIS A 54 9.77 -15.24 -2.90
C HIS A 54 8.46 -15.02 -3.68
N PHE A 55 8.02 -13.77 -3.73
CA PHE A 55 6.89 -13.35 -4.54
C PHE A 55 7.37 -12.47 -5.68
N TYR A 56 6.99 -12.83 -6.90
CA TYR A 56 7.34 -12.08 -8.10
C TYR A 56 6.09 -11.59 -8.80
N VAL A 57 6.13 -10.37 -9.30
CA VAL A 57 5.02 -9.77 -10.03
C VAL A 57 5.53 -9.06 -11.29
N ASN A 58 4.74 -9.11 -12.34
CA ASN A 58 4.97 -8.29 -13.51
C ASN A 58 4.19 -6.98 -13.37
N ALA A 59 4.88 -5.87 -13.57
CA ALA A 59 4.29 -4.54 -13.61
C ALA A 59 4.57 -3.87 -14.96
N LEU A 60 3.65 -3.05 -15.42
CA LEU A 60 3.94 -2.11 -16.51
C LEU A 60 4.62 -0.87 -15.91
N VAL A 61 5.82 -0.59 -16.34
CA VAL A 61 6.58 0.62 -15.96
C VAL A 61 6.77 1.46 -17.20
N ASN A 62 6.16 2.63 -17.26
CA ASN A 62 6.14 3.49 -18.46
C ASN A 62 5.78 2.66 -19.72
N ASP A 63 4.70 1.86 -19.63
CA ASP A 63 4.18 0.95 -20.66
C ASP A 63 5.10 -0.27 -21.02
N ASN A 64 6.18 -0.50 -20.28
CA ASN A 64 7.08 -1.62 -20.49
C ASN A 64 6.93 -2.65 -19.37
N LEU A 65 6.86 -3.94 -19.75
CA LEU A 65 6.65 -5.03 -18.78
C LEU A 65 7.97 -5.35 -18.07
N ILE A 66 8.01 -5.12 -16.77
CA ILE A 66 9.15 -5.40 -15.89
C ILE A 66 8.73 -6.41 -14.82
N ARG A 67 9.62 -7.38 -14.55
CA ARG A 67 9.43 -8.35 -13.48
C ARG A 67 10.10 -7.87 -12.19
N PHE A 68 9.33 -7.82 -11.12
CA PHE A 68 9.80 -7.42 -9.80
C PHE A 68 9.76 -8.56 -8.79
N LEU A 69 10.74 -8.60 -7.92
CA LEU A 69 10.66 -9.24 -6.62
C LEU A 69 9.92 -8.28 -5.66
N VAL A 70 8.85 -8.74 -5.03
CA VAL A 70 8.14 -7.93 -4.02
C VAL A 70 8.94 -7.94 -2.73
N ASP A 71 9.50 -6.79 -2.37
CA ASP A 71 10.35 -6.61 -1.18
C ASP A 71 9.73 -5.59 -0.21
N THR A 72 9.06 -6.10 0.83
CA THR A 72 8.45 -5.27 1.88
C THR A 72 9.49 -4.58 2.78
N GLY A 73 10.76 -4.98 2.71
CA GLY A 73 11.87 -4.37 3.44
C GLY A 73 12.56 -3.23 2.68
N ALA A 74 12.36 -3.13 1.36
CA ALA A 74 12.88 -2.04 0.56
C ALA A 74 12.04 -0.77 0.73
N SER A 75 12.65 0.38 0.98
CA SER A 75 11.95 1.66 1.14
C SER A 75 11.41 2.24 -0.17
N SER A 76 12.04 1.92 -1.30
CA SER A 76 11.67 2.41 -2.63
C SER A 76 11.72 1.30 -3.68
N ILE A 77 11.16 1.56 -4.85
CA ILE A 77 11.40 0.72 -6.02
C ILE A 77 12.88 0.82 -6.39
N ALA A 78 13.52 -0.34 -6.62
CA ALA A 78 14.88 -0.41 -7.14
C ALA A 78 14.86 -1.14 -8.49
N LEU A 79 15.30 -0.46 -9.54
CA LEU A 79 15.40 -1.02 -10.89
C LEU A 79 16.82 -1.51 -11.17
N THR A 80 16.94 -2.61 -11.86
CA THR A 80 18.20 -2.95 -12.54
C THR A 80 18.47 -1.95 -13.65
N GLN A 81 19.71 -1.81 -14.10
CA GLN A 81 20.04 -0.95 -15.24
C GLN A 81 19.31 -1.40 -16.51
N ALA A 82 19.19 -2.72 -16.73
CA ALA A 82 18.51 -3.28 -17.89
C ALA A 82 17.02 -2.95 -17.90
N ASP A 83 16.36 -3.07 -16.73
CA ASP A 83 14.93 -2.77 -16.61
C ASP A 83 14.67 -1.27 -16.73
N ALA A 84 15.52 -0.42 -16.14
CA ALA A 84 15.45 1.03 -16.31
C ALA A 84 15.57 1.42 -17.78
N GLN A 85 16.53 0.83 -18.51
CA GLN A 85 16.68 1.06 -19.94
C GLN A 85 15.43 0.60 -20.72
N ALA A 86 14.90 -0.58 -20.41
CA ALA A 86 13.68 -1.11 -21.03
C ALA A 86 12.47 -0.21 -20.77
N ALA A 87 12.36 0.36 -19.56
CA ALA A 87 11.30 1.30 -19.17
C ALA A 87 11.52 2.74 -19.69
N GLY A 88 12.58 2.99 -20.47
CA GLY A 88 12.89 4.31 -21.01
C GLY A 88 13.33 5.32 -19.97
N ILE A 89 13.88 4.85 -18.84
CA ILE A 89 14.37 5.69 -17.73
C ILE A 89 15.89 5.88 -17.91
N PRO A 90 16.34 7.06 -18.35
CA PRO A 90 17.76 7.32 -18.55
C PRO A 90 18.48 7.49 -17.22
N VAL A 91 19.68 6.94 -17.10
CA VAL A 91 20.58 7.17 -15.97
C VAL A 91 21.77 7.99 -16.45
N ASN A 92 21.96 9.15 -15.86
CA ASN A 92 23.16 9.94 -16.11
C ASN A 92 24.27 9.43 -15.16
N PRO A 93 25.44 9.00 -15.69
CA PRO A 93 26.56 8.53 -14.86
C PRO A 93 27.04 9.55 -13.80
N ALA A 94 26.82 10.83 -14.05
CA ALA A 94 27.18 11.90 -13.10
C ALA A 94 26.28 11.93 -11.85
N ASP A 95 25.06 11.33 -11.93
CA ASP A 95 24.10 11.29 -10.83
C ASP A 95 24.22 10.03 -9.97
N VAL A 96 25.21 9.17 -10.25
CA VAL A 96 25.44 7.94 -9.49
C VAL A 96 26.08 8.27 -8.15
N GLU A 97 25.38 7.92 -7.06
CA GLU A 97 25.77 8.14 -5.69
C GLU A 97 25.57 6.88 -4.83
N ILE A 98 25.90 6.92 -3.55
CA ILE A 98 25.50 5.88 -2.60
C ILE A 98 24.02 6.10 -2.27
N VAL A 99 23.16 5.20 -2.74
CA VAL A 99 21.68 5.30 -2.57
C VAL A 99 21.18 4.47 -1.40
N ALA A 100 21.91 3.44 -0.99
CA ALA A 100 21.59 2.57 0.13
C ALA A 100 22.83 1.99 0.77
N ARG A 101 22.66 1.37 1.93
CA ARG A 101 23.70 0.59 2.60
C ARG A 101 23.13 -0.77 2.96
N GLY A 102 23.67 -1.81 2.35
CA GLY A 102 23.29 -3.20 2.58
C GLY A 102 24.29 -3.94 3.50
N ALA A 103 24.03 -5.22 3.74
CA ALA A 103 24.92 -6.09 4.51
C ALA A 103 26.30 -6.26 3.85
N SER A 104 26.36 -6.14 2.52
CA SER A 104 27.60 -6.26 1.73
C SER A 104 28.35 -4.93 1.57
N GLY A 105 27.83 -3.83 2.09
CA GLY A 105 28.44 -2.51 1.98
C GLY A 105 27.53 -1.46 1.34
N ASP A 106 28.14 -0.42 0.80
CA ASP A 106 27.46 0.67 0.13
C ASP A 106 26.91 0.20 -1.24
N VAL A 107 25.68 0.59 -1.53
CA VAL A 107 25.00 0.31 -2.80
C VAL A 107 24.94 1.59 -3.62
N ARG A 108 25.45 1.52 -4.84
CA ARG A 108 25.51 2.67 -5.76
C ARG A 108 24.32 2.64 -6.74
N GLY A 109 23.84 3.82 -7.07
CA GLY A 109 22.75 3.99 -8.02
C GLY A 109 22.43 5.44 -8.26
N ALA A 110 21.46 5.67 -9.14
CA ALA A 110 20.94 7.00 -9.41
C ALA A 110 19.48 7.09 -8.93
N ARG A 111 19.11 8.23 -8.32
CA ARG A 111 17.72 8.52 -8.00
C ARG A 111 16.98 8.91 -9.26
N VAL A 112 15.81 8.33 -9.44
CA VAL A 112 14.94 8.56 -10.59
C VAL A 112 13.49 8.58 -10.14
N ASP A 113 12.61 9.11 -10.97
CA ASP A 113 11.17 8.99 -10.78
C ASP A 113 10.58 8.07 -11.87
N ILE A 114 9.78 7.09 -11.45
CA ILE A 114 8.94 6.32 -12.37
C ILE A 114 7.68 7.12 -12.62
N HIS A 115 7.46 7.54 -13.87
CA HIS A 115 6.30 8.34 -14.22
C HIS A 115 4.99 7.56 -14.03
N HIS A 116 4.95 6.29 -14.46
CA HIS A 116 3.76 5.45 -14.30
C HIS A 116 4.16 4.00 -14.03
N ILE A 117 3.47 3.36 -13.08
CA ILE A 117 3.58 1.94 -12.81
C ILE A 117 2.19 1.34 -12.56
N ALA A 118 1.92 0.17 -13.15
CA ALA A 118 0.65 -0.54 -13.00
C ALA A 118 0.85 -2.03 -12.72
N ILE A 119 0.11 -2.55 -11.73
CA ILE A 119 -0.01 -3.99 -11.43
C ILE A 119 -1.50 -4.35 -11.42
N GLY A 120 -1.95 -5.00 -12.49
CA GLY A 120 -3.38 -5.23 -12.70
C GLY A 120 -4.11 -3.89 -12.84
N GLN A 121 -5.04 -3.61 -11.93
CA GLN A 121 -5.80 -2.35 -11.90
C GLN A 121 -5.24 -1.33 -10.89
N LYS A 122 -4.09 -1.62 -10.27
CA LYS A 122 -3.46 -0.74 -9.29
C LYS A 122 -2.37 0.06 -9.97
N GLU A 123 -2.61 1.34 -10.10
CA GLU A 123 -1.74 2.29 -10.79
C GLU A 123 -1.20 3.33 -9.83
N ALA A 124 0.01 3.78 -10.06
CA ALA A 124 0.63 4.88 -9.35
C ALA A 124 1.51 5.70 -10.29
N TRP A 125 1.68 6.96 -9.96
CA TRP A 125 2.41 7.94 -10.78
C TRP A 125 3.48 8.65 -9.98
N ASP A 126 4.53 9.07 -10.68
CA ASP A 126 5.61 9.93 -10.19
C ASP A 126 6.23 9.39 -8.88
N LEU A 127 6.56 8.08 -8.90
CA LEU A 127 7.11 7.40 -7.73
C LEU A 127 8.62 7.56 -7.61
N PRO A 128 9.12 8.05 -6.46
CA PRO A 128 10.54 8.05 -6.15
C PRO A 128 11.11 6.64 -6.19
N SER A 129 12.16 6.44 -6.96
CA SER A 129 12.77 5.16 -7.26
C SER A 129 14.28 5.31 -7.36
N VAL A 130 14.99 4.20 -7.44
CA VAL A 130 16.44 4.20 -7.69
C VAL A 130 16.78 3.22 -8.81
N VAL A 131 17.75 3.55 -9.62
CA VAL A 131 18.37 2.58 -10.54
C VAL A 131 19.69 2.15 -9.92
N ILE A 132 19.81 0.88 -9.60
CA ILE A 132 21.04 0.31 -9.03
C ILE A 132 22.05 0.10 -10.13
N THR A 133 23.27 0.60 -9.93
CA THR A 133 24.39 0.45 -10.89
C THR A 133 25.34 -0.68 -10.53
N ASP A 134 25.26 -1.17 -9.29
CA ASP A 134 25.94 -2.38 -8.85
C ASP A 134 25.18 -3.62 -9.34
N ASP A 135 25.79 -4.80 -9.22
CA ASP A 135 25.15 -6.05 -9.64
C ASP A 135 23.86 -6.32 -8.86
N MET A 136 22.75 -6.36 -9.59
CA MET A 136 21.43 -6.69 -9.09
C MET A 136 20.70 -7.55 -10.13
N ASP A 137 20.28 -8.76 -9.72
CA ASP A 137 19.72 -9.76 -10.64
C ASP A 137 18.26 -9.50 -11.01
N VAL A 138 17.51 -8.80 -10.17
CA VAL A 138 16.07 -8.55 -10.34
C VAL A 138 15.67 -7.23 -9.68
N SER A 139 14.79 -6.48 -10.34
CA SER A 139 14.23 -5.25 -9.79
C SER A 139 13.36 -5.53 -8.56
N LEU A 140 13.39 -4.62 -7.58
CA LEU A 140 12.66 -4.73 -6.32
C LEU A 140 11.45 -3.79 -6.30
N LEU A 141 10.30 -4.32 -5.91
CA LEU A 141 9.08 -3.55 -5.67
C LEU A 141 8.98 -3.22 -4.19
N GLY A 142 9.37 -2.02 -3.81
CA GLY A 142 9.44 -1.58 -2.42
C GLY A 142 8.26 -0.72 -1.96
N GLN A 143 8.44 -0.11 -0.79
CA GLN A 143 7.38 0.63 -0.08
C GLN A 143 6.90 1.88 -0.81
N SER A 144 7.71 2.50 -1.68
CA SER A 144 7.22 3.64 -2.48
C SER A 144 5.99 3.30 -3.33
N TYR A 145 5.84 2.02 -3.75
CA TYR A 145 4.63 1.52 -4.40
C TYR A 145 3.70 0.80 -3.41
N LEU A 146 4.22 -0.12 -2.58
CA LEU A 146 3.39 -0.97 -1.72
C LEU A 146 2.54 -0.16 -0.73
N SER A 147 3.01 0.99 -0.28
CA SER A 147 2.25 1.89 0.58
C SER A 147 1.07 2.60 -0.11
N GLN A 148 1.00 2.56 -1.44
CA GLN A 148 -0.15 3.06 -2.21
C GLN A 148 -1.28 2.02 -2.27
N ILE A 149 -0.99 0.76 -1.92
CA ILE A 149 -1.95 -0.34 -1.91
C ILE A 149 -2.71 -0.31 -0.57
N ALA A 150 -4.04 -0.43 -0.62
CA ALA A 150 -4.88 -0.36 0.58
C ALA A 150 -4.58 -1.52 1.56
N SER A 151 -4.28 -2.70 1.02
CA SER A 151 -3.93 -3.88 1.82
C SER A 151 -2.92 -4.77 1.09
N VAL A 152 -1.88 -5.18 1.81
CA VAL A 152 -0.92 -6.21 1.38
C VAL A 152 -0.94 -7.32 2.42
N SER A 153 -1.41 -8.50 2.05
CA SER A 153 -1.50 -9.63 2.97
C SER A 153 -0.85 -10.89 2.39
N ILE A 154 -0.34 -11.76 3.27
CA ILE A 154 0.25 -13.04 2.88
C ILE A 154 -0.49 -14.14 3.62
N MET A 155 -1.11 -15.07 2.88
CA MET A 155 -1.86 -16.20 3.39
C MET A 155 -1.75 -17.39 2.45
N ASN A 156 -1.54 -18.61 3.00
CA ASN A 156 -1.56 -19.85 2.22
C ASN A 156 -0.67 -19.80 0.97
N ASP A 157 0.58 -19.35 1.12
CA ASP A 157 1.56 -19.18 0.04
C ASP A 157 1.14 -18.23 -1.10
N LYS A 158 0.25 -17.30 -0.79
CA LYS A 158 -0.19 -16.24 -1.69
C LYS A 158 0.00 -14.88 -1.05
N MET A 159 0.46 -13.94 -1.84
CA MET A 159 0.40 -12.52 -1.52
C MET A 159 -0.78 -11.90 -2.25
N ILE A 160 -1.60 -11.14 -1.53
CA ILE A 160 -2.81 -10.49 -2.04
C ILE A 160 -2.63 -8.99 -1.89
N LEU A 161 -2.75 -8.28 -3.02
CA LEU A 161 -2.76 -6.82 -3.09
C LEU A 161 -4.20 -6.36 -3.33
N GLU A 162 -4.78 -5.56 -2.43
CA GLU A 162 -6.16 -5.06 -2.49
C GLU A 162 -6.23 -3.53 -2.58
#